data_494cb3efa9fc7b034f7d92d9fa77397c
#
_entry.id   494cb3efa9fc7b034f7d92d9fa77397c
#
_cell.length_a   1.000
_cell.length_b   1.000
_cell.length_c   1.000
_cell.angle_alpha   90.00
_cell.angle_beta   90.00
_cell.angle_gamma   90.00
#
_symmetry.space_group_name_H-M   'P 1'
#
loop_
_entity.id
_entity.type
_entity.pdbx_description
1 polymer ?
#
loop_
_entity_poly.entity_id
_entity_poly.type
_entity_poly.pdbx_seq_one_letter_code
_entity_poly.pdbx_strand_id
1 'polypeptide(L)'
;MTKQDRAVRTRLALIRSAAEQFEARGYVRACLAQISAGAGVSSGALHFHFANKAAVAEAVEHEAAGALRTAAGHGRDADGSALQRLVDVTHHVARLLCADVVVRAGLRLNAEEYGGRTRDLRREWRECVQGLLAEAEGRGELAAGVTPQRTSAVVLAATTGIEVLAREDQGWLARPSLTDLWRLLLPCLAAPRLVAALDPAGSGPTASGTPVSGAVAGGAAKAEPVGSGADAPGVPAQAYAVGLALR
;
A
#
# COMPACT_ATOMS: atom_id res chain seq x y z
N MET A 1 18.02 -10.24 -26.73
CA MET A 1 16.95 -10.61 -25.77
C MET A 1 16.89 -12.12 -25.68
N THR A 2 17.23 -12.68 -24.52
CA THR A 2 17.33 -14.13 -24.34
C THR A 2 15.93 -14.78 -24.22
N LYS A 3 15.84 -16.09 -24.43
CA LYS A 3 14.60 -16.88 -24.20
C LYS A 3 14.14 -16.74 -22.73
N GLN A 4 15.10 -16.64 -21.81
CA GLN A 4 14.86 -16.47 -20.38
C GLN A 4 14.23 -15.10 -20.07
N ASP A 5 14.69 -14.00 -20.67
CA ASP A 5 14.12 -12.66 -20.47
C ASP A 5 12.66 -12.60 -20.93
N ARG A 6 12.32 -13.32 -22.01
CA ARG A 6 10.93 -13.42 -22.49
C ARG A 6 10.05 -14.19 -21.50
N ALA A 7 10.54 -15.30 -20.97
CA ALA A 7 9.81 -16.09 -19.97
C ALA A 7 9.53 -15.30 -18.69
N VAL A 8 10.52 -14.57 -18.18
CA VAL A 8 10.36 -13.72 -16.99
C VAL A 8 9.32 -12.62 -17.25
N ARG A 9 9.38 -11.94 -18.39
CA ARG A 9 8.39 -10.89 -18.74
C ARG A 9 6.98 -11.46 -18.88
N THR A 10 6.83 -12.60 -19.53
CA THR A 10 5.53 -13.26 -19.65
C THR A 10 4.97 -13.63 -18.29
N ARG A 11 5.80 -14.15 -17.39
CA ARG A 11 5.38 -14.48 -16.02
C ARG A 11 4.92 -13.23 -15.24
N LEU A 12 5.65 -12.12 -15.33
CA LEU A 12 5.27 -10.86 -14.67
C LEU A 12 3.98 -10.27 -15.27
N ALA A 13 3.80 -10.34 -16.59
CA ALA A 13 2.57 -9.91 -17.25
C ALA A 13 1.35 -10.73 -16.78
N LEU A 14 1.52 -12.05 -16.63
CA LEU A 14 0.50 -12.95 -16.09
C LEU A 14 0.15 -12.61 -14.64
N ILE A 15 1.16 -12.34 -13.79
CA ILE A 15 0.95 -11.96 -12.38
C ILE A 15 0.18 -10.63 -12.30
N ARG A 16 0.53 -9.63 -13.12
CA ARG A 16 -0.16 -8.34 -13.14
C ARG A 16 -1.61 -8.49 -13.61
N SER A 17 -1.84 -9.21 -14.71
CA SER A 17 -3.20 -9.48 -15.19
C SER A 17 -4.03 -10.26 -14.17
N ALA A 18 -3.41 -11.22 -13.46
CA ALA A 18 -4.06 -11.93 -12.37
C ALA A 18 -4.42 -11.01 -11.20
N ALA A 19 -3.52 -10.12 -10.82
CA ALA A 19 -3.77 -9.13 -9.78
C ALA A 19 -4.98 -8.24 -10.12
N GLU A 20 -5.08 -7.77 -11.36
CA GLU A 20 -6.23 -6.99 -11.84
C GLU A 20 -7.56 -7.79 -11.73
N GLN A 21 -7.54 -9.08 -12.06
CA GLN A 21 -8.71 -9.94 -11.93
C GLN A 21 -9.06 -10.24 -10.47
N PHE A 22 -8.07 -10.51 -9.62
CA PHE A 22 -8.29 -10.79 -8.20
C PHE A 22 -8.75 -9.53 -7.46
N GLU A 23 -8.19 -8.36 -7.77
CA GLU A 23 -8.63 -7.10 -7.19
C GLU A 23 -10.08 -6.77 -7.56
N ALA A 24 -10.44 -6.92 -8.83
CA ALA A 24 -11.78 -6.56 -9.30
C ALA A 24 -12.86 -7.55 -8.85
N ARG A 25 -12.56 -8.87 -8.83
CA ARG A 25 -13.57 -9.93 -8.71
C ARG A 25 -13.39 -10.88 -7.53
N GLY A 26 -12.25 -10.82 -6.83
CA GLY A 26 -11.85 -11.77 -5.81
C GLY A 26 -11.38 -13.11 -6.39
N TYR A 27 -10.82 -13.95 -5.52
CA TYR A 27 -10.27 -15.25 -5.94
C TYR A 27 -11.29 -16.14 -6.61
N VAL A 28 -12.48 -16.29 -6.01
CA VAL A 28 -13.49 -17.27 -6.48
C VAL A 28 -13.91 -17.00 -7.93
N ARG A 29 -14.20 -15.74 -8.27
CA ARG A 29 -14.75 -15.33 -9.57
C ARG A 29 -13.69 -15.11 -10.65
N ALA A 30 -12.41 -15.01 -10.29
CA ALA A 30 -11.32 -14.86 -11.24
C ALA A 30 -11.17 -16.13 -12.11
N CYS A 31 -10.91 -15.96 -13.41
CA CYS A 31 -10.83 -17.03 -14.40
C CYS A 31 -9.47 -17.01 -15.11
N LEU A 32 -8.79 -18.16 -15.21
CA LEU A 32 -7.47 -18.29 -15.87
C LEU A 32 -7.51 -17.86 -17.34
N ALA A 33 -8.63 -18.09 -18.05
CA ALA A 33 -8.77 -17.67 -19.44
C ALA A 33 -8.75 -16.14 -19.57
N GLN A 34 -9.37 -15.40 -18.62
CA GLN A 34 -9.33 -13.93 -18.60
C GLN A 34 -7.95 -13.40 -18.20
N ILE A 35 -7.26 -14.10 -17.29
CA ILE A 35 -5.88 -13.78 -16.90
C ILE A 35 -4.93 -13.92 -18.09
N SER A 36 -5.00 -15.04 -18.84
CA SER A 36 -4.16 -15.22 -20.02
C SER A 36 -4.46 -14.20 -21.12
N ALA A 37 -5.74 -13.91 -21.37
CA ALA A 37 -6.17 -12.91 -22.34
C ALA A 37 -5.69 -11.49 -21.97
N GLY A 38 -5.84 -11.09 -20.70
CA GLY A 38 -5.36 -9.78 -20.18
C GLY A 38 -3.84 -9.63 -20.25
N ALA A 39 -3.09 -10.74 -20.09
CA ALA A 39 -1.64 -10.76 -20.28
C ALA A 39 -1.20 -10.84 -21.77
N GLY A 40 -2.14 -10.94 -22.72
CA GLY A 40 -1.82 -11.06 -24.15
C GLY A 40 -1.15 -12.39 -24.53
N VAL A 41 -1.42 -13.48 -23.78
CA VAL A 41 -0.81 -14.78 -24.03
C VAL A 41 -1.86 -15.89 -24.15
N SER A 42 -1.48 -17.02 -24.75
CA SER A 42 -2.36 -18.19 -24.84
C SER A 42 -2.55 -18.87 -23.48
N SER A 43 -3.66 -19.61 -23.31
CA SER A 43 -3.88 -20.45 -22.13
C SER A 43 -2.76 -21.48 -21.93
N GLY A 44 -2.20 -22.05 -23.01
CA GLY A 44 -1.05 -22.96 -22.94
C GLY A 44 0.20 -22.28 -22.36
N ALA A 45 0.45 -21.00 -22.70
CA ALA A 45 1.54 -20.23 -22.13
C ALA A 45 1.33 -19.97 -20.63
N LEU A 46 0.10 -19.71 -20.19
CA LEU A 46 -0.22 -19.60 -18.77
C LEU A 46 0.09 -20.91 -18.04
N HIS A 47 -0.39 -22.05 -18.57
CA HIS A 47 -0.16 -23.35 -17.94
C HIS A 47 1.31 -23.80 -17.95
N PHE A 48 2.14 -23.24 -18.82
CA PHE A 48 3.60 -23.42 -18.75
C PHE A 48 4.20 -22.75 -17.51
N HIS A 49 3.64 -21.61 -17.06
CA HIS A 49 4.14 -20.85 -15.92
C HIS A 49 3.47 -21.21 -14.59
N PHE A 50 2.20 -21.62 -14.63
CA PHE A 50 1.38 -21.85 -13.44
C PHE A 50 0.50 -23.10 -13.60
N ALA A 51 0.62 -24.03 -12.68
CA ALA A 51 -0.12 -25.28 -12.72
C ALA A 51 -1.65 -25.10 -12.60
N ASN A 52 -2.07 -24.12 -11.80
CA ASN A 52 -3.48 -23.87 -11.51
C ASN A 52 -3.69 -22.43 -10.96
N LYS A 53 -4.97 -22.07 -10.66
CA LYS A 53 -5.32 -20.74 -10.14
C LYS A 53 -4.69 -20.45 -8.77
N ALA A 54 -4.51 -21.45 -7.93
CA ALA A 54 -3.87 -21.28 -6.64
C ALA A 54 -2.39 -20.89 -6.79
N ALA A 55 -1.66 -21.51 -7.72
CA ALA A 55 -0.26 -21.15 -8.02
C ALA A 55 -0.13 -19.72 -8.56
N VAL A 56 -1.13 -19.24 -9.32
CA VAL A 56 -1.17 -17.83 -9.77
C VAL A 56 -1.40 -16.89 -8.59
N ALA A 57 -2.34 -17.21 -7.70
CA ALA A 57 -2.63 -16.40 -6.51
C ALA A 57 -1.42 -16.35 -5.56
N GLU A 58 -0.77 -17.49 -5.33
CA GLU A 58 0.47 -17.57 -4.55
C GLU A 58 1.58 -16.68 -5.13
N ALA A 59 1.71 -16.63 -6.45
CA ALA A 59 2.68 -15.76 -7.11
C ALA A 59 2.34 -14.28 -6.91
N VAL A 60 1.07 -13.88 -6.95
CA VAL A 60 0.62 -12.51 -6.64
C VAL A 60 0.93 -12.15 -5.19
N GLU A 61 0.63 -13.02 -4.22
CA GLU A 61 0.96 -12.81 -2.81
C GLU A 61 2.48 -12.72 -2.58
N HIS A 62 3.27 -13.53 -3.30
CA HIS A 62 4.74 -13.49 -3.21
C HIS A 62 5.31 -12.15 -3.66
N GLU A 63 4.87 -11.62 -4.79
CA GLU A 63 5.31 -10.31 -5.30
C GLU A 63 4.84 -9.18 -4.38
N ALA A 64 3.60 -9.23 -3.90
CA ALA A 64 3.08 -8.26 -2.93
C ALA A 64 3.90 -8.25 -1.64
N ALA A 65 4.22 -9.43 -1.09
CA ALA A 65 5.09 -9.56 0.08
C ALA A 65 6.49 -8.99 -0.17
N GLY A 66 7.06 -9.22 -1.36
CA GLY A 66 8.34 -8.65 -1.78
C GLY A 66 8.33 -7.12 -1.74
N ALA A 67 7.31 -6.51 -2.36
CA ALA A 67 7.12 -5.07 -2.38
C ALA A 67 6.94 -4.47 -0.97
N LEU A 68 6.11 -5.10 -0.13
CA LEU A 68 5.88 -4.68 1.26
C LEU A 68 7.14 -4.81 2.12
N ARG A 69 7.92 -5.89 1.98
CA ARG A 69 9.21 -6.03 2.70
C ARG A 69 10.23 -4.98 2.25
N THR A 70 10.28 -4.67 0.96
CA THR A 70 11.13 -3.59 0.44
C THR A 70 10.72 -2.25 1.05
N ALA A 71 9.42 -1.96 1.10
CA ALA A 71 8.90 -0.76 1.76
C ALA A 71 9.27 -0.69 3.24
N ALA A 72 9.12 -1.80 3.97
CA ALA A 72 9.48 -1.90 5.39
C ALA A 72 11.00 -1.81 5.63
N GLY A 73 11.82 -2.13 4.63
CA GLY A 73 13.28 -2.03 4.68
C GLY A 73 13.81 -0.62 4.44
N HIS A 74 13.01 0.28 3.85
CA HIS A 74 13.45 1.65 3.61
C HIS A 74 13.75 2.36 4.94
N GLY A 75 14.95 2.92 5.05
CA GLY A 75 15.41 3.64 6.24
C GLY A 75 15.94 2.76 7.39
N ARG A 76 16.07 1.43 7.21
CA ARG A 76 16.68 0.56 8.24
C ARG A 76 18.12 0.93 8.61
N ASP A 77 18.86 1.42 7.63
CA ASP A 77 20.27 1.82 7.80
C ASP A 77 20.44 3.30 8.19
N ALA A 78 19.33 4.02 8.42
CA ALA A 78 19.39 5.40 8.86
C ALA A 78 19.51 5.46 10.40
N ASP A 79 20.43 6.28 10.91
CA ASP A 79 20.59 6.60 12.34
C ASP A 79 19.39 7.34 12.95
N GLY A 80 18.24 7.33 12.26
CA GLY A 80 17.01 8.01 12.62
C GLY A 80 16.19 7.32 13.72
N SER A 81 15.21 8.04 14.24
CA SER A 81 14.23 7.56 15.22
C SER A 81 13.46 6.35 14.69
N ALA A 82 13.28 5.32 15.52
CA ALA A 82 12.47 4.15 15.20
C ALA A 82 10.99 4.53 15.04
N LEU A 83 10.49 5.52 15.81
CA LEU A 83 9.15 6.08 15.63
C LEU A 83 9.00 6.80 14.29
N GLN A 84 10.02 7.57 13.85
CA GLN A 84 9.98 8.18 12.52
C GLN A 84 9.94 7.13 11.42
N ARG A 85 10.73 6.07 11.54
CA ARG A 85 10.70 4.96 10.57
C ARG A 85 9.33 4.27 10.53
N LEU A 86 8.64 4.15 11.66
CA LEU A 86 7.28 3.61 11.69
C LEU A 86 6.31 4.51 10.90
N VAL A 87 6.39 5.82 11.07
CA VAL A 87 5.63 6.80 10.26
C VAL A 87 5.94 6.61 8.77
N ASP A 88 7.23 6.60 8.41
CA ASP A 88 7.70 6.51 7.03
C ASP A 88 7.23 5.23 6.34
N VAL A 89 7.32 4.08 7.02
CA VAL A 89 6.87 2.79 6.49
C VAL A 89 5.37 2.80 6.23
N THR A 90 4.54 3.37 7.14
CA THR A 90 3.09 3.46 6.90
C THR A 90 2.76 4.31 5.67
N HIS A 91 3.42 5.45 5.50
CA HIS A 91 3.27 6.29 4.30
C HIS A 91 3.76 5.58 3.04
N HIS A 92 4.84 4.79 3.14
CA HIS A 92 5.36 4.03 2.00
C HIS A 92 4.41 2.93 1.56
N VAL A 93 3.86 2.18 2.51
CA VAL A 93 2.84 1.13 2.25
C VAL A 93 1.59 1.75 1.62
N ALA A 94 1.12 2.90 2.12
CA ALA A 94 -0.02 3.59 1.52
C ALA A 94 0.25 4.02 0.07
N ARG A 95 1.44 4.53 -0.25
CA ARG A 95 1.83 4.85 -1.63
C ARG A 95 1.84 3.60 -2.52
N LEU A 96 2.35 2.48 -2.03
CA LEU A 96 2.30 1.21 -2.76
C LEU A 96 0.87 0.77 -3.03
N LEU A 97 -0.01 0.86 -2.04
CA LEU A 97 -1.44 0.54 -2.20
C LEU A 97 -2.12 1.44 -3.23
N CYS A 98 -1.74 2.72 -3.34
CA CYS A 98 -2.24 3.59 -4.41
C CYS A 98 -1.72 3.16 -5.80
N ALA A 99 -0.44 2.83 -5.90
CA ALA A 99 0.26 2.70 -7.19
C ALA A 99 0.25 1.29 -7.76
N ASP A 100 0.19 0.25 -6.92
CA ASP A 100 0.47 -1.13 -7.32
C ASP A 100 -0.73 -2.06 -7.09
N VAL A 101 -1.34 -2.47 -8.20
CA VAL A 101 -2.45 -3.44 -8.22
C VAL A 101 -2.05 -4.81 -7.63
N VAL A 102 -0.78 -5.21 -7.76
CA VAL A 102 -0.28 -6.48 -7.23
C VAL A 102 -0.31 -6.48 -5.71
N VAL A 103 0.07 -5.35 -5.09
CA VAL A 103 0.03 -5.19 -3.63
C VAL A 103 -1.41 -5.21 -3.12
N ARG A 104 -2.33 -4.48 -3.77
CA ARG A 104 -3.76 -4.49 -3.39
C ARG A 104 -4.37 -5.87 -3.53
N ALA A 105 -4.14 -6.54 -4.67
CA ALA A 105 -4.64 -7.89 -4.90
C ALA A 105 -4.06 -8.90 -3.91
N GLY A 106 -2.78 -8.81 -3.58
CA GLY A 106 -2.13 -9.68 -2.58
C GLY A 106 -2.76 -9.54 -1.20
N LEU A 107 -3.03 -8.32 -0.73
CA LEU A 107 -3.71 -8.09 0.55
C LEU A 107 -5.18 -8.55 0.52
N ARG A 108 -5.86 -8.38 -0.61
CA ARG A 108 -7.22 -8.91 -0.79
C ARG A 108 -7.24 -10.43 -0.73
N LEU A 109 -6.38 -11.11 -1.48
CA LEU A 109 -6.24 -12.57 -1.46
C LEU A 109 -5.92 -13.07 -0.05
N ASN A 110 -5.06 -12.35 0.67
CA ASN A 110 -4.70 -12.69 2.05
C ASN A 110 -5.86 -12.53 3.05
N ALA A 111 -6.88 -11.74 2.73
CA ALA A 111 -8.11 -11.61 3.49
C ALA A 111 -9.17 -12.65 3.11
N GLU A 112 -9.09 -13.24 1.90
CA GLU A 112 -10.00 -14.26 1.40
C GLU A 112 -9.47 -15.66 1.78
N GLU A 113 -10.34 -16.54 2.24
CA GLU A 113 -9.98 -17.94 2.47
C GLU A 113 -9.97 -18.71 1.14
N TYR A 114 -8.79 -19.03 0.63
CA TYR A 114 -8.62 -19.96 -0.48
C TYR A 114 -7.61 -21.06 -0.12
N GLY A 115 -7.83 -22.29 -0.60
CA GLY A 115 -6.90 -23.38 -0.37
C GLY A 115 -5.55 -23.14 -1.04
N GLY A 116 -4.44 -23.13 -0.28
CA GLY A 116 -3.08 -22.97 -0.78
C GLY A 116 -2.35 -21.71 -0.34
N ARG A 117 -2.91 -20.93 0.60
CA ARG A 117 -2.22 -19.77 1.15
C ARG A 117 -0.94 -20.17 1.87
N THR A 118 0.20 -19.65 1.40
CA THR A 118 1.53 -19.93 1.97
C THR A 118 2.09 -18.78 2.79
N ARG A 119 1.46 -17.58 2.71
CA ARG A 119 1.91 -16.37 3.40
C ARG A 119 0.80 -15.71 4.18
N ASP A 120 1.17 -15.04 5.26
CA ASP A 120 0.30 -14.19 6.05
C ASP A 120 0.86 -12.76 6.07
N LEU A 121 0.42 -11.95 5.07
CA LEU A 121 0.87 -10.56 4.91
C LEU A 121 0.48 -9.68 6.11
N ARG A 122 -0.66 -9.99 6.75
CA ARG A 122 -1.11 -9.28 7.96
C ARG A 122 -0.21 -9.59 9.15
N ARG A 123 0.28 -10.82 9.25
CA ARG A 123 1.26 -11.21 10.24
C ARG A 123 2.62 -10.53 9.98
N GLU A 124 3.09 -10.53 8.73
CA GLU A 124 4.34 -9.84 8.35
C GLU A 124 4.27 -8.33 8.70
N TRP A 125 3.12 -7.69 8.44
CA TRP A 125 2.89 -6.30 8.83
C TRP A 125 2.91 -6.09 10.35
N ARG A 126 2.24 -6.96 11.09
CA ARG A 126 2.25 -6.94 12.56
C ARG A 126 3.65 -7.05 13.13
N GLU A 127 4.43 -7.99 12.64
CA GLU A 127 5.84 -8.21 13.05
C GLU A 127 6.70 -6.97 12.76
N CYS A 128 6.49 -6.31 11.62
CA CYS A 128 7.17 -5.06 11.27
C CYS A 128 6.85 -3.94 12.28
N VAL A 129 5.57 -3.69 12.56
CA VAL A 129 5.12 -2.66 13.51
C VAL A 129 5.63 -2.94 14.91
N GLN A 130 5.53 -4.19 15.38
CA GLN A 130 6.01 -4.60 16.70
C GLN A 130 7.52 -4.46 16.83
N GLY A 131 8.27 -4.82 15.79
CA GLY A 131 9.73 -4.68 15.78
C GLY A 131 10.19 -3.23 15.89
N LEU A 132 9.56 -2.31 15.14
CA LEU A 132 9.87 -0.88 15.21
C LEU A 132 9.51 -0.26 16.55
N LEU A 133 8.38 -0.67 17.14
CA LEU A 133 7.99 -0.18 18.48
C LEU A 133 8.88 -0.73 19.60
N ALA A 134 9.31 -1.99 19.51
CA ALA A 134 10.27 -2.57 20.46
C ALA A 134 11.64 -1.86 20.37
N GLU A 135 12.06 -1.50 19.15
CA GLU A 135 13.28 -0.71 18.97
C GLU A 135 13.11 0.71 19.54
N ALA A 136 11.96 1.36 19.33
CA ALA A 136 11.66 2.67 19.90
C ALA A 136 11.69 2.62 21.44
N GLU A 137 11.16 1.56 22.06
CA GLU A 137 11.23 1.35 23.51
C GLU A 137 12.68 1.22 23.97
N GLY A 138 13.47 0.35 23.31
CA GLY A 138 14.88 0.12 23.64
C GLY A 138 15.75 1.38 23.52
N ARG A 139 15.37 2.33 22.65
CA ARG A 139 16.02 3.64 22.48
C ARG A 139 15.44 4.72 23.39
N GLY A 140 14.44 4.39 24.23
CA GLY A 140 13.76 5.36 25.10
C GLY A 140 13.00 6.43 24.32
N GLU A 141 12.51 6.12 23.13
CA GLU A 141 11.77 7.03 22.25
C GLU A 141 10.28 7.12 22.64
N LEU A 142 9.77 6.15 23.40
CA LEU A 142 8.37 6.13 23.84
C LEU A 142 8.17 7.00 25.08
N ALA A 143 6.98 7.58 25.20
CA ALA A 143 6.56 8.31 26.38
C ALA A 143 6.39 7.38 27.60
N ALA A 144 6.49 7.92 28.81
CA ALA A 144 6.32 7.15 30.03
C ALA A 144 4.93 6.48 30.09
N GLY A 145 4.91 5.18 30.37
CA GLY A 145 3.67 4.39 30.46
C GLY A 145 3.13 3.90 29.09
N VAL A 146 3.74 4.29 27.97
CA VAL A 146 3.45 3.76 26.65
C VAL A 146 4.17 2.44 26.47
N THR A 147 3.44 1.39 26.02
CA THR A 147 4.04 0.06 25.76
C THR A 147 3.92 -0.32 24.30
N PRO A 148 4.90 -1.02 23.71
CA PRO A 148 4.86 -1.49 22.33
C PRO A 148 3.60 -2.31 22.00
N GLN A 149 3.16 -3.15 22.93
CA GLN A 149 2.02 -4.04 22.74
C GLN A 149 0.70 -3.29 22.54
N ARG A 150 0.43 -2.28 23.38
CA ARG A 150 -0.78 -1.45 23.27
C ARG A 150 -0.73 -0.55 22.04
N THR A 151 0.42 0.05 21.79
CA THR A 151 0.64 0.91 20.63
C THR A 151 0.50 0.14 19.32
N SER A 152 1.09 -1.06 19.24
CA SER A 152 0.97 -1.89 18.04
C SER A 152 -0.48 -2.21 17.71
N ALA A 153 -1.31 -2.52 18.71
CA ALA A 153 -2.73 -2.80 18.50
C ALA A 153 -3.47 -1.60 17.87
N VAL A 154 -3.21 -0.39 18.34
CA VAL A 154 -3.81 0.84 17.80
C VAL A 154 -3.33 1.11 16.37
N VAL A 155 -2.02 1.05 16.12
CA VAL A 155 -1.45 1.29 14.79
C VAL A 155 -1.95 0.26 13.78
N LEU A 156 -1.99 -1.02 14.17
CA LEU A 156 -2.49 -2.09 13.30
C LEU A 156 -3.97 -1.93 12.99
N ALA A 157 -4.79 -1.60 13.99
CA ALA A 157 -6.22 -1.36 13.79
C ALA A 157 -6.46 -0.18 12.83
N ALA A 158 -5.76 0.94 13.03
CA ALA A 158 -5.89 2.13 12.20
C ALA A 158 -5.42 1.88 10.76
N THR A 159 -4.23 1.29 10.57
CA THR A 159 -3.68 1.04 9.22
C THR A 159 -4.46 -0.01 8.46
N THR A 160 -4.95 -1.06 9.14
CA THR A 160 -5.86 -2.05 8.55
C THR A 160 -7.22 -1.42 8.21
N GLY A 161 -7.75 -0.56 9.09
CA GLY A 161 -8.99 0.17 8.82
C GLY A 161 -8.88 1.07 7.57
N ILE A 162 -7.80 1.82 7.45
CA ILE A 162 -7.51 2.64 6.25
C ILE A 162 -7.42 1.76 4.99
N GLU A 163 -6.73 0.63 5.04
CA GLU A 163 -6.62 -0.30 3.90
C GLU A 163 -8.00 -0.84 3.48
N VAL A 164 -8.83 -1.22 4.44
CA VAL A 164 -10.19 -1.73 4.17
C VAL A 164 -11.09 -0.64 3.57
N LEU A 165 -11.08 0.55 4.14
CA LEU A 165 -11.87 1.70 3.64
C LEU A 165 -11.41 2.14 2.24
N ALA A 166 -10.13 2.02 1.97
CA ALA A 166 -9.54 2.36 0.67
C ALA A 166 -10.00 1.44 -0.48
N ARG A 167 -10.59 0.30 -0.19
CA ARG A 167 -11.19 -0.59 -1.21
C ARG A 167 -12.44 0.02 -1.86
N GLU A 168 -13.15 0.87 -1.11
CA GLU A 168 -14.33 1.58 -1.59
C GLU A 168 -13.97 2.99 -2.08
N ASP A 169 -13.06 3.66 -1.36
CA ASP A 169 -12.60 5.01 -1.68
C ASP A 169 -11.08 5.14 -1.44
N GLN A 170 -10.32 5.19 -2.53
CA GLN A 170 -8.86 5.35 -2.48
C GLN A 170 -8.40 6.66 -1.82
N GLY A 171 -9.28 7.63 -1.63
CA GLY A 171 -9.01 8.85 -0.87
C GLY A 171 -8.51 8.58 0.55
N TRP A 172 -8.86 7.44 1.15
CA TRP A 172 -8.35 7.02 2.45
C TRP A 172 -6.84 6.74 2.49
N LEU A 173 -6.25 6.40 1.35
CA LEU A 173 -4.78 6.23 1.22
C LEU A 173 -4.06 7.54 0.91
N ALA A 174 -4.80 8.63 0.73
CA ALA A 174 -4.21 9.93 0.50
C ALA A 174 -3.33 10.35 1.68
N ARG A 175 -2.22 11.04 1.38
CA ARG A 175 -1.25 11.48 2.39
C ARG A 175 -1.87 12.19 3.61
N PRO A 176 -2.89 13.06 3.48
CA PRO A 176 -3.52 13.71 4.62
C PRO A 176 -4.07 12.74 5.67
N SER A 177 -4.75 11.67 5.29
CA SER A 177 -5.38 10.72 6.22
C SER A 177 -4.38 10.10 7.20
N LEU A 178 -3.24 9.63 6.68
CA LEU A 178 -2.16 9.09 7.51
C LEU A 178 -1.42 10.18 8.29
N THR A 179 -1.22 11.34 7.68
CA THR A 179 -0.58 12.48 8.36
C THR A 179 -1.40 12.91 9.56
N ASP A 180 -2.72 12.99 9.44
CA ASP A 180 -3.62 13.38 10.54
C ASP A 180 -3.66 12.30 11.63
N LEU A 181 -3.65 11.02 11.26
CA LEU A 181 -3.49 9.92 12.20
C LEU A 181 -2.20 10.09 13.03
N TRP A 182 -1.06 10.33 12.38
CA TRP A 182 0.21 10.48 13.07
C TRP A 182 0.31 11.78 13.86
N ARG A 183 -0.30 12.86 13.41
CA ARG A 183 -0.42 14.12 14.21
C ARG A 183 -1.13 13.90 15.53
N LEU A 184 -2.15 13.02 15.53
CA LEU A 184 -2.89 12.69 16.75
C LEU A 184 -2.10 11.72 17.64
N LEU A 185 -1.40 10.76 17.06
CA LEU A 185 -0.74 9.69 17.83
C LEU A 185 0.62 10.10 18.38
N LEU A 186 1.47 10.77 17.61
CA LEU A 186 2.86 11.06 18.01
C LEU A 186 2.99 11.83 19.32
N PRO A 187 2.17 12.87 19.63
CA PRO A 187 2.25 13.55 20.91
C PRO A 187 1.97 12.67 22.12
N CYS A 188 1.17 11.60 21.93
CA CYS A 188 0.85 10.64 22.99
C CYS A 188 1.86 9.48 23.08
N LEU A 189 2.54 9.17 21.99
CA LEU A 189 3.42 8.01 21.88
C LEU A 189 4.88 8.35 22.15
N ALA A 190 5.35 9.49 21.65
CA ALA A 190 6.75 9.86 21.68
C ALA A 190 7.16 10.51 23.00
N ALA A 191 8.39 10.23 23.44
CA ALA A 191 9.02 10.96 24.53
C ALA A 191 9.01 12.47 24.22
N PRO A 192 8.70 13.35 25.18
CA PRO A 192 8.49 14.79 24.93
C PRO A 192 9.62 15.47 24.15
N ARG A 193 10.87 15.02 24.37
CA ARG A 193 12.06 15.54 23.69
C ARG A 193 12.08 15.26 22.19
N LEU A 194 11.33 14.28 21.70
CA LEU A 194 11.33 13.84 20.30
C LEU A 194 10.16 14.40 19.49
N VAL A 195 9.05 14.79 20.14
CA VAL A 195 7.81 15.19 19.45
C VAL A 195 8.05 16.25 18.38
N ALA A 196 8.87 17.27 18.68
CA ALA A 196 9.16 18.36 17.73
C ALA A 196 10.08 17.95 16.56
N ALA A 197 10.81 16.83 16.70
CA ALA A 197 11.71 16.32 15.66
C ALA A 197 11.06 15.29 14.73
N LEU A 198 9.87 14.78 15.07
CA LEU A 198 9.15 13.81 14.28
C LEU A 198 8.25 14.48 13.24
N ASP A 199 8.30 14.01 12.00
CA ASP A 199 7.44 14.48 10.91
C ASP A 199 6.24 13.53 10.72
N PRO A 200 5.02 13.93 11.10
CA PRO A 200 3.82 13.12 10.88
C PRO A 200 3.50 12.85 9.40
N ALA A 201 4.01 13.69 8.50
CA ALA A 201 3.82 13.53 7.05
C ALA A 201 4.78 12.52 6.41
N GLY A 202 5.67 11.94 7.21
CA GLY A 202 6.75 11.07 6.78
C GLY A 202 7.91 11.87 6.18
N SER A 203 9.13 11.45 6.48
CA SER A 203 10.33 11.95 5.82
C SER A 203 10.12 11.75 4.32
N GLY A 204 10.09 12.81 3.54
CA GLY A 204 9.95 12.73 2.08
C GLY A 204 11.06 11.85 1.48
N PRO A 205 11.04 11.53 0.18
CA PRO A 205 12.16 10.84 -0.44
C PRO A 205 13.41 11.65 -0.13
N THR A 206 14.33 11.06 0.63
CA THR A 206 15.67 11.63 0.75
C THR A 206 16.17 11.85 -0.66
N ALA A 207 16.45 13.10 -1.01
CA ALA A 207 16.99 13.49 -2.30
C ALA A 207 18.43 12.94 -2.43
N SER A 208 18.54 11.64 -2.64
CA SER A 208 19.76 10.90 -2.94
C SER A 208 19.47 10.04 -4.16
N GLY A 209 19.13 10.68 -5.26
CA GLY A 209 18.95 10.07 -6.56
C GLY A 209 19.02 11.18 -7.60
N THR A 210 20.16 11.30 -8.26
CA THR A 210 20.44 12.16 -9.39
C THR A 210 19.27 12.15 -10.37
N PRO A 211 18.76 13.32 -10.82
CA PRO A 211 17.75 13.36 -11.86
C PRO A 211 18.34 12.82 -13.15
N VAL A 212 17.78 11.74 -13.66
CA VAL A 212 18.06 11.32 -15.04
C VAL A 212 17.39 12.34 -15.95
N SER A 213 18.23 13.26 -16.47
CA SER A 213 17.87 14.22 -17.50
C SER A 213 17.52 13.45 -18.78
N GLY A 214 16.25 13.41 -19.11
CA GLY A 214 15.71 12.99 -20.40
C GLY A 214 14.92 14.15 -20.99
N ALA A 215 15.65 15.12 -21.57
CA ALA A 215 15.04 16.16 -22.37
C ALA A 215 14.46 15.56 -23.65
N VAL A 216 13.16 15.70 -23.86
CA VAL A 216 12.57 15.67 -25.19
C VAL A 216 11.83 16.99 -25.39
N ALA A 217 12.41 17.80 -26.28
CA ALA A 217 11.83 19.05 -26.76
C ALA A 217 10.71 18.75 -27.76
N GLY A 218 9.70 19.63 -27.78
CA GLY A 218 8.94 19.86 -29.01
C GLY A 218 7.44 20.01 -28.84
N GLY A 219 6.91 21.20 -29.03
CA GLY A 219 5.56 21.38 -29.49
C GLY A 219 4.73 22.44 -28.75
N ALA A 220 4.95 23.71 -29.07
CA ALA A 220 4.04 24.78 -28.69
C ALA A 220 2.76 24.71 -29.53
N ALA A 221 1.60 24.65 -28.84
CA ALA A 221 0.31 24.96 -29.44
C ALA A 221 -0.41 26.02 -28.58
N LYS A 222 -0.73 27.11 -29.22
CA LYS A 222 -1.48 28.29 -28.72
C LYS A 222 -2.88 27.83 -28.23
N ALA A 223 -3.32 28.31 -27.09
CA ALA A 223 -4.71 28.33 -26.70
C ALA A 223 -5.14 29.78 -26.46
N GLU A 224 -6.22 30.18 -27.15
CA GLU A 224 -6.93 31.44 -26.94
C GLU A 224 -7.91 31.30 -25.76
N PRO A 225 -8.33 32.42 -25.13
CA PRO A 225 -9.19 32.41 -23.96
C PRO A 225 -10.68 32.51 -24.35
N VAL A 226 -11.54 31.69 -23.75
CA VAL A 226 -13.00 31.85 -23.82
C VAL A 226 -13.57 32.02 -22.40
N GLY A 227 -14.16 33.15 -22.19
CA GLY A 227 -15.41 33.56 -21.61
C GLY A 227 -15.88 33.01 -20.26
N SER A 228 -16.00 33.98 -19.33
CA SER A 228 -16.79 34.03 -18.11
C SER A 228 -18.27 33.55 -18.28
N GLY A 229 -18.74 32.77 -17.31
CA GLY A 229 -20.15 32.45 -17.12
C GLY A 229 -20.40 31.82 -15.76
N ALA A 230 -20.96 32.61 -14.86
CA ALA A 230 -21.46 32.20 -13.55
C ALA A 230 -22.62 31.24 -13.64
N ASP A 231 -22.69 30.27 -12.76
CA ASP A 231 -23.79 29.95 -11.84
C ASP A 231 -23.58 28.57 -11.20
N ALA A 232 -23.49 28.57 -9.90
CA ALA A 232 -23.49 27.33 -9.08
C ALA A 232 -24.89 27.17 -8.47
N PRO A 233 -25.54 26.00 -8.55
CA PRO A 233 -26.61 25.66 -7.62
C PRO A 233 -26.06 24.79 -6.48
N GLY A 234 -26.44 25.19 -5.25
CA GLY A 234 -26.06 24.57 -3.99
C GLY A 234 -26.53 23.12 -3.87
N VAL A 235 -25.67 22.31 -3.24
CA VAL A 235 -25.96 20.95 -2.83
C VAL A 235 -26.37 20.98 -1.35
N PRO A 236 -27.54 20.38 -0.97
CA PRO A 236 -27.95 20.31 0.43
C PRO A 236 -27.16 19.26 1.20
N ALA A 237 -26.70 19.63 2.39
CA ALA A 237 -26.11 18.73 3.37
C ALA A 237 -27.15 17.68 3.82
N GLN A 238 -26.97 16.43 3.44
CA GLN A 238 -27.70 15.32 4.05
C GLN A 238 -26.89 14.71 5.18
N ALA A 239 -27.48 14.76 6.36
CA ALA A 239 -26.98 14.15 7.57
C ALA A 239 -26.98 12.61 7.44
N TYR A 240 -25.82 11.99 7.58
CA TYR A 240 -25.71 10.55 7.73
C TYR A 240 -26.01 10.17 9.18
N ALA A 241 -27.21 9.66 9.42
CA ALA A 241 -27.52 8.94 10.65
C ALA A 241 -27.07 7.48 10.49
N VAL A 242 -25.97 7.11 11.15
CA VAL A 242 -25.53 5.73 11.26
C VAL A 242 -26.34 5.06 12.36
N GLY A 243 -27.33 4.25 11.97
CA GLY A 243 -28.06 3.37 12.87
C GLY A 243 -27.20 2.17 13.23
N LEU A 244 -26.65 2.17 14.44
CA LEU A 244 -26.00 0.99 15.06
C LEU A 244 -27.09 0.09 15.60
N ALA A 245 -27.45 -0.99 14.89
CA ALA A 245 -28.27 -2.06 15.43
C ALA A 245 -27.36 -3.15 15.97
N LEU A 246 -27.24 -3.20 17.29
CA LEU A 246 -26.72 -4.35 18.05
C LEU A 246 -27.82 -5.44 18.10
N ARG A 247 -27.53 -6.60 17.56
CA ARG A 247 -28.08 -7.87 18.02
C ARG A 247 -26.96 -8.90 18.10
#